data_916e618f3aba4b9f62179b0e535b6bfb
#
_entry.id   916e618f3aba4b9f62179b0e535b6bfb
#
_cell.length_a   1.000
_cell.length_b   1.000
_cell.length_c   1.000
_cell.angle_alpha   90.00
_cell.angle_beta   90.00
_cell.angle_gamma   90.00
#
_symmetry.space_group_name_H-M   'P 1'
#
loop_
_entity.id
_entity.type
_entity.pdbx_description
1 polymer ?
#
loop_
_entity_poly.entity_id
_entity_poly.type
_entity_poly.pdbx_seq_one_letter_code
_entity_poly.pdbx_strand_id
1 'polypeptide(L)'
;HLSDDQGWRLEIKKYPDLTLIGGSTEVGGGPGGYYTQEQFKDIVNFAMQRYVEIVPEFDMPGHTNAALASYGFLNPDGKRAPLYTGTEVGFSSFMAHSEKTYEFIDDVFKEVSQISPSKYLQIGGDEAHNTKKEDYDYFVGRVAKIAQKYGKTPIGWDPIDTSPEIDSSVILQNWKDSNEEAVKKNMKILVSIASKAYLDMKYNEETPYGLNWAGYIPVDVAYKWDPTDYAPKNLVLGIEAPLWTETISTQDQMDYMIYPRLPGYAEIGWTAKANRNWDEYK
;
A
#
# COMPACT_ATOMS: atom_id res chain seq x y z
N HIS A 1 -2.66 4.23 -2.34
CA HIS A 1 -1.20 4.17 -2.58
C HIS A 1 -0.74 5.45 -3.25
N LEU A 2 0.00 6.31 -2.51
CA LEU A 2 0.31 7.69 -2.91
C LEU A 2 1.80 7.93 -3.17
N SER A 3 2.65 6.96 -2.89
CA SER A 3 4.09 7.02 -3.22
C SER A 3 4.63 5.64 -3.55
N ASP A 4 5.49 5.60 -4.57
CA ASP A 4 6.21 4.42 -5.00
C ASP A 4 7.49 4.82 -5.74
N ASP A 5 8.24 3.87 -6.25
CA ASP A 5 9.45 4.11 -7.04
C ASP A 5 9.15 4.93 -8.32
N GLN A 6 8.00 4.71 -8.95
CA GLN A 6 7.61 5.34 -10.21
C GLN A 6 6.90 6.67 -10.03
N GLY A 7 6.48 7.01 -8.80
CA GLY A 7 5.78 8.27 -8.65
C GLY A 7 5.38 8.66 -7.23
N TRP A 8 5.35 9.96 -6.99
CA TRP A 8 4.75 10.58 -5.81
C TRP A 8 3.45 11.26 -6.21
N ARG A 9 2.33 10.91 -5.60
CA ARG A 9 0.99 11.21 -6.11
C ARG A 9 0.16 12.17 -5.27
N LEU A 10 0.73 12.76 -4.20
CA LEU A 10 0.02 13.75 -3.37
C LEU A 10 0.90 14.98 -3.14
N GLU A 11 0.30 16.16 -3.33
CA GLU A 11 0.95 17.44 -3.00
C GLU A 11 1.30 17.51 -1.50
N ILE A 12 2.58 17.78 -1.22
CA ILE A 12 3.09 18.14 0.10
C ILE A 12 3.67 19.55 -0.01
N LYS A 13 3.02 20.53 0.59
CA LYS A 13 3.34 21.95 0.40
C LYS A 13 4.75 22.30 0.83
N LYS A 14 5.24 21.65 1.88
CA LYS A 14 6.62 21.83 2.36
C LYS A 14 7.65 21.26 1.38
N TYR A 15 7.26 20.27 0.59
CA TYR A 15 8.15 19.54 -0.33
C TYR A 15 7.58 19.52 -1.75
N PRO A 16 7.52 20.66 -2.47
CA PRO A 16 6.85 20.76 -3.77
C PRO A 16 7.49 19.89 -4.87
N ASP A 17 8.80 19.62 -4.79
CA ASP A 17 9.49 18.78 -5.77
C ASP A 17 9.04 17.32 -5.74
N LEU A 18 8.38 16.84 -4.67
CA LEU A 18 7.76 15.51 -4.64
C LEU A 18 6.78 15.31 -5.78
N THR A 19 5.96 16.30 -6.08
CA THR A 19 5.00 16.25 -7.18
C THR A 19 5.56 16.79 -8.48
N LEU A 20 6.36 17.88 -8.44
CA LEU A 20 6.92 18.50 -9.63
C LEU A 20 7.97 17.61 -10.32
N ILE A 21 8.73 16.82 -9.56
CA ILE A 21 9.74 15.88 -10.06
C ILE A 21 9.25 14.45 -9.86
N GLY A 22 9.01 14.02 -8.62
CA GLY A 22 8.59 12.65 -8.31
C GLY A 22 7.25 12.27 -8.92
N GLY A 23 6.37 13.24 -9.19
CA GLY A 23 5.08 13.03 -9.85
C GLY A 23 5.08 13.15 -11.37
N SER A 24 6.24 13.44 -11.99
CA SER A 24 6.33 13.77 -13.42
C SER A 24 6.47 12.57 -14.35
N THR A 25 6.46 11.35 -13.83
CA THR A 25 6.55 10.13 -14.62
C THR A 25 5.71 9.00 -14.03
N GLU A 26 5.69 7.88 -14.72
CA GLU A 26 4.97 6.65 -14.36
C GLU A 26 5.64 5.44 -14.99
N VAL A 27 5.12 4.23 -14.78
CA VAL A 27 5.58 3.02 -15.47
C VAL A 27 5.53 3.24 -16.99
N GLY A 28 6.62 2.88 -17.68
CA GLY A 28 6.74 3.09 -19.12
C GLY A 28 7.12 4.51 -19.55
N GLY A 29 7.24 5.47 -18.60
CA GLY A 29 7.70 6.82 -18.89
C GLY A 29 6.62 7.78 -19.41
N GLY A 30 5.37 7.56 -19.02
CA GLY A 30 4.26 8.48 -19.30
C GLY A 30 4.33 9.78 -18.52
N PRO A 31 3.31 10.66 -18.63
CA PRO A 31 3.33 12.02 -18.10
C PRO A 31 3.22 12.09 -16.58
N GLY A 32 2.91 10.97 -15.92
CA GLY A 32 2.65 10.94 -14.49
C GLY A 32 1.38 11.68 -14.09
N GLY A 33 1.39 12.22 -12.87
CA GLY A 33 0.28 12.96 -12.30
C GLY A 33 0.29 12.90 -10.77
N TYR A 34 -0.51 13.76 -10.17
CA TYR A 34 -0.67 13.79 -8.71
C TYR A 34 -1.98 14.49 -8.34
N TYR A 35 -2.40 14.31 -7.12
CA TYR A 35 -3.50 15.06 -6.52
C TYR A 35 -2.98 16.27 -5.76
N THR A 36 -3.60 17.44 -5.95
CA THR A 36 -3.43 18.54 -5.01
C THR A 36 -4.08 18.18 -3.67
N GLN A 37 -3.71 18.85 -2.60
CA GLN A 37 -4.37 18.63 -1.30
C GLN A 37 -5.88 18.95 -1.34
N GLU A 38 -6.30 19.88 -2.19
CA GLU A 38 -7.73 20.21 -2.38
C GLU A 38 -8.46 19.06 -3.08
N GLN A 39 -7.89 18.55 -4.19
CA GLN A 39 -8.46 17.39 -4.89
C GLN A 39 -8.53 16.16 -3.98
N PHE A 40 -7.51 15.93 -3.16
CA PHE A 40 -7.52 14.84 -2.20
C PHE A 40 -8.63 14.98 -1.15
N LYS A 41 -8.82 16.22 -0.61
CA LYS A 41 -9.93 16.50 0.30
C LYS A 41 -11.29 16.30 -0.35
N ASP A 42 -11.44 16.65 -1.63
CA ASP A 42 -12.69 16.43 -2.37
C ASP A 42 -12.98 14.94 -2.52
N ILE A 43 -11.94 14.11 -2.82
CA ILE A 43 -12.07 12.65 -2.87
C ILE A 43 -12.46 12.09 -1.49
N VAL A 44 -11.81 12.53 -0.43
CA VAL A 44 -12.13 12.13 0.95
C VAL A 44 -13.59 12.48 1.30
N ASN A 45 -14.03 13.71 1.00
CA ASN A 45 -15.40 14.14 1.27
C ASN A 45 -16.42 13.35 0.44
N PHE A 46 -16.12 13.07 -0.83
CA PHE A 46 -16.96 12.26 -1.71
C PHE A 46 -17.13 10.83 -1.17
N ALA A 47 -16.04 10.24 -0.70
CA ALA A 47 -16.02 8.90 -0.12
C ALA A 47 -16.81 8.86 1.21
N MET A 48 -16.57 9.83 2.11
CA MET A 48 -17.26 9.93 3.41
C MET A 48 -18.78 10.04 3.26
N GLN A 49 -19.28 10.78 2.26
CA GLN A 49 -20.71 10.87 1.95
C GLN A 49 -21.33 9.53 1.53
N ARG A 50 -20.47 8.53 1.24
CA ARG A 50 -20.84 7.16 0.83
C ARG A 50 -20.42 6.10 1.85
N TYR A 51 -20.07 6.57 3.07
CA TYR A 51 -19.60 5.69 4.14
C TYR A 51 -18.32 4.90 3.80
N VAL A 52 -17.48 5.49 2.93
CA VAL A 52 -16.16 4.95 2.57
C VAL A 52 -15.09 5.82 3.22
N GLU A 53 -14.16 5.20 3.94
CA GLU A 53 -13.00 5.86 4.53
C GLU A 53 -11.82 5.76 3.56
N ILE A 54 -11.16 6.87 3.29
CA ILE A 54 -9.91 6.90 2.49
C ILE A 54 -8.73 6.81 3.45
N VAL A 55 -7.98 5.73 3.37
CA VAL A 55 -6.73 5.50 4.11
C VAL A 55 -5.56 5.87 3.19
N PRO A 56 -4.82 6.96 3.47
CA PRO A 56 -3.63 7.28 2.68
C PRO A 56 -2.50 6.30 2.96
N GLU A 57 -1.73 5.96 1.92
CA GLU A 57 -0.56 5.10 1.98
C GLU A 57 0.68 5.80 1.45
N PHE A 58 1.77 5.73 2.21
CA PHE A 58 3.11 6.18 1.80
C PHE A 58 4.11 5.07 2.15
N ASP A 59 4.57 4.39 1.13
CA ASP A 59 5.43 3.25 1.31
C ASP A 59 6.87 3.64 1.64
N MET A 60 7.46 2.92 2.60
CA MET A 60 8.84 3.08 3.06
C MET A 60 9.29 1.92 3.97
N PRO A 61 10.59 1.58 4.05
CA PRO A 61 11.75 2.28 3.47
C PRO A 61 11.99 1.96 2.01
N GLY A 62 11.50 0.84 1.48
CA GLY A 62 11.45 0.51 0.05
C GLY A 62 10.45 1.38 -0.71
N HIS A 63 10.34 1.20 -2.02
CA HIS A 63 9.37 1.91 -2.87
C HIS A 63 9.46 3.45 -2.79
N THR A 64 10.67 3.99 -2.65
CA THR A 64 10.89 5.41 -2.33
C THR A 64 11.62 6.20 -3.39
N ASN A 65 11.90 5.61 -4.58
CA ASN A 65 12.73 6.27 -5.58
C ASN A 65 12.18 7.62 -6.07
N ALA A 66 10.85 7.79 -6.15
CA ALA A 66 10.27 9.08 -6.53
C ALA A 66 10.64 10.20 -5.54
N ALA A 67 10.67 9.91 -4.23
CA ALA A 67 11.12 10.85 -3.22
C ALA A 67 12.64 11.07 -3.28
N LEU A 68 13.42 10.00 -3.51
CA LEU A 68 14.89 10.08 -3.68
C LEU A 68 15.28 10.89 -4.93
N ALA A 69 14.49 10.80 -6.00
CA ALA A 69 14.65 11.61 -7.21
C ALA A 69 14.27 13.08 -6.97
N SER A 70 13.35 13.34 -6.05
CA SER A 70 12.90 14.68 -5.74
C SER A 70 13.87 15.46 -4.85
N TYR A 71 14.52 14.79 -3.89
CA TYR A 71 15.36 15.46 -2.89
C TYR A 71 16.67 14.73 -2.62
N GLY A 72 17.81 15.37 -2.96
CA GLY A 72 19.13 14.81 -2.74
C GLY A 72 19.46 14.52 -1.27
N PHE A 73 18.92 15.28 -0.32
CA PHE A 73 19.19 15.07 1.10
C PHE A 73 18.65 13.73 1.66
N LEU A 74 17.76 13.06 0.90
CA LEU A 74 17.28 11.72 1.21
C LEU A 74 18.22 10.61 0.76
N ASN A 75 19.25 10.95 -0.02
CA ASN A 75 20.24 10.03 -0.56
C ASN A 75 21.59 10.13 0.17
N PRO A 76 22.35 9.02 0.28
CA PRO A 76 23.61 9.00 1.03
C PRO A 76 24.70 9.93 0.45
N ASP A 77 24.69 10.14 -0.86
CA ASP A 77 25.66 11.00 -1.56
C ASP A 77 25.20 12.46 -1.70
N GLY A 78 24.00 12.78 -1.19
CA GLY A 78 23.40 14.10 -1.26
C GLY A 78 22.88 14.50 -2.65
N LYS A 79 22.86 13.58 -3.62
CA LYS A 79 22.39 13.83 -4.98
C LYS A 79 21.03 13.21 -5.21
N ARG A 80 20.25 13.79 -6.11
CA ARG A 80 18.96 13.23 -6.55
C ARG A 80 19.18 11.94 -7.33
N ALA A 81 18.40 10.92 -7.05
CA ALA A 81 18.33 9.72 -7.87
C ALA A 81 17.71 10.05 -9.25
N PRO A 82 17.96 9.27 -10.29
CA PRO A 82 17.21 9.36 -11.53
C PRO A 82 15.75 8.94 -11.32
N LEU A 83 14.83 9.50 -12.10
CA LEU A 83 13.45 9.02 -12.17
C LEU A 83 13.42 7.57 -12.64
N TYR A 84 12.47 6.79 -12.12
CA TYR A 84 12.31 5.39 -12.45
C TYR A 84 10.99 5.14 -13.19
N THR A 85 11.04 4.34 -14.24
CA THR A 85 9.88 4.02 -15.09
C THR A 85 9.71 2.53 -15.34
N GLY A 86 10.50 1.71 -14.67
CA GLY A 86 10.43 0.26 -14.73
C GLY A 86 9.46 -0.34 -13.71
N THR A 87 9.51 -1.65 -13.58
CA THR A 87 8.63 -2.44 -12.68
C THR A 87 9.42 -3.30 -11.69
N GLU A 88 10.75 -3.14 -11.65
CA GLU A 88 11.57 -3.84 -10.65
C GLU A 88 11.42 -3.19 -9.28
N VAL A 89 11.43 -4.01 -8.22
CA VAL A 89 11.19 -3.62 -6.84
C VAL A 89 12.40 -3.86 -5.95
N GLY A 90 12.41 -3.28 -4.75
CA GLY A 90 13.40 -3.58 -3.70
C GLY A 90 14.77 -2.92 -3.87
N PHE A 91 14.97 -2.07 -4.87
CA PHE A 91 16.25 -1.40 -5.14
C PHE A 91 16.41 -0.07 -4.42
N SER A 92 15.34 0.62 -4.12
CA SER A 92 15.34 1.92 -3.43
C SER A 92 15.23 1.74 -1.91
N SER A 93 15.76 2.68 -1.16
CA SER A 93 15.59 2.69 0.29
C SER A 93 15.90 4.05 0.89
N PHE A 94 15.07 4.50 1.83
CA PHE A 94 15.41 5.61 2.71
C PHE A 94 16.55 5.25 3.66
N MET A 95 17.34 6.27 4.04
CA MET A 95 18.44 6.12 4.99
C MET A 95 17.89 5.95 6.43
N ALA A 96 18.04 4.75 6.99
CA ALA A 96 17.53 4.42 8.32
C ALA A 96 18.17 5.24 9.47
N HIS A 97 19.40 5.71 9.31
CA HIS A 97 20.12 6.45 10.35
C HIS A 97 20.30 7.95 10.03
N SER A 98 19.45 8.51 9.16
CA SER A 98 19.43 9.94 8.86
C SER A 98 18.29 10.64 9.56
N GLU A 99 18.57 11.55 10.49
CA GLU A 99 17.52 12.35 11.13
C GLU A 99 16.73 13.20 10.11
N LYS A 100 17.36 13.64 9.03
CA LYS A 100 16.67 14.36 7.94
C LYS A 100 15.58 13.52 7.28
N THR A 101 15.78 12.22 7.19
CA THR A 101 14.76 11.30 6.69
C THR A 101 13.52 11.32 7.58
N TYR A 102 13.71 11.27 8.89
CA TYR A 102 12.58 11.30 9.83
C TYR A 102 11.93 12.66 9.97
N GLU A 103 12.70 13.76 9.85
CA GLU A 103 12.14 15.11 9.74
C GLU A 103 11.25 15.23 8.49
N PHE A 104 11.70 14.69 7.36
CA PHE A 104 10.91 14.62 6.13
C PHE A 104 9.62 13.81 6.33
N ILE A 105 9.69 12.61 6.89
CA ILE A 105 8.53 11.75 7.14
C ILE A 105 7.56 12.42 8.12
N ASP A 106 8.07 13.04 9.18
CA ASP A 106 7.25 13.76 10.16
C ASP A 106 6.46 14.91 9.51
N ASP A 107 7.10 15.68 8.65
CA ASP A 107 6.46 16.76 7.91
C ASP A 107 5.38 16.25 6.95
N VAL A 108 5.66 15.18 6.21
CA VAL A 108 4.70 14.55 5.31
C VAL A 108 3.48 14.06 6.11
N PHE A 109 3.69 13.29 7.17
CA PHE A 109 2.60 12.75 7.98
C PHE A 109 1.80 13.86 8.69
N LYS A 110 2.47 14.95 9.09
CA LYS A 110 1.80 16.14 9.62
C LYS A 110 0.82 16.73 8.62
N GLU A 111 1.26 17.00 7.39
CA GLU A 111 0.39 17.59 6.36
C GLU A 111 -0.76 16.63 5.99
N VAL A 112 -0.45 15.35 5.77
CA VAL A 112 -1.44 14.33 5.43
C VAL A 112 -2.49 14.18 6.53
N SER A 113 -2.08 14.22 7.80
CA SER A 113 -3.00 14.11 8.94
C SER A 113 -3.96 15.30 9.04
N GLN A 114 -3.61 16.45 8.49
CA GLN A 114 -4.50 17.64 8.44
C GLN A 114 -5.57 17.55 7.35
N ILE A 115 -5.34 16.73 6.32
CA ILE A 115 -6.24 16.61 5.16
C ILE A 115 -6.97 15.27 5.08
N SER A 116 -6.53 14.28 5.87
CA SER A 116 -7.17 12.96 5.98
C SER A 116 -7.76 12.77 7.38
N PRO A 117 -9.09 12.67 7.51
CA PRO A 117 -9.76 12.37 8.78
C PRO A 117 -9.63 10.90 9.20
N SER A 118 -9.11 10.02 8.33
CA SER A 118 -8.91 8.61 8.66
C SER A 118 -8.09 8.46 9.94
N LYS A 119 -8.50 7.53 10.78
CA LYS A 119 -7.70 7.11 11.94
C LYS A 119 -6.51 6.23 11.54
N TYR A 120 -6.48 5.76 10.31
CA TYR A 120 -5.44 4.89 9.79
C TYR A 120 -4.47 5.65 8.88
N LEU A 121 -3.23 5.17 8.84
CA LEU A 121 -2.19 5.58 7.89
C LEU A 121 -1.38 4.35 7.51
N GLN A 122 -1.36 4.00 6.25
CA GLN A 122 -0.54 2.90 5.75
C GLN A 122 0.88 3.43 5.49
N ILE A 123 1.88 2.74 6.04
CA ILE A 123 3.28 3.19 6.09
C ILE A 123 4.24 2.29 5.28
N GLY A 124 3.71 1.36 4.50
CA GLY A 124 4.50 0.45 3.69
C GLY A 124 5.16 -0.67 4.49
N GLY A 125 6.39 -0.98 4.15
CA GLY A 125 7.22 -1.95 4.85
C GLY A 125 7.61 -3.16 4.03
N ASP A 126 7.03 -3.35 2.85
CA ASP A 126 7.31 -4.47 1.98
C ASP A 126 8.57 -4.25 1.11
N GLU A 127 9.04 -5.32 0.56
CA GLU A 127 10.10 -5.40 -0.46
C GLU A 127 11.35 -4.52 -0.24
N ALA A 128 11.65 -4.16 0.98
CA ALA A 128 12.81 -3.34 1.35
C ALA A 128 14.15 -4.13 1.23
N HIS A 129 14.38 -4.77 0.07
CA HIS A 129 15.48 -5.72 -0.13
C HIS A 129 16.86 -5.06 -0.02
N ASN A 130 16.95 -3.76 -0.28
CA ASN A 130 18.20 -3.00 -0.16
C ASN A 130 18.44 -2.44 1.26
N THR A 131 17.60 -2.80 2.23
CA THR A 131 17.70 -2.38 3.63
C THR A 131 18.10 -3.57 4.50
N LYS A 132 19.16 -3.46 5.27
CA LYS A 132 19.55 -4.51 6.22
C LYS A 132 18.47 -4.70 7.28
N LYS A 133 18.35 -5.92 7.81
CA LYS A 133 17.29 -6.26 8.78
C LYS A 133 17.29 -5.35 10.01
N GLU A 134 18.46 -5.06 10.59
CA GLU A 134 18.55 -4.20 11.77
C GLU A 134 18.15 -2.75 11.46
N ASP A 135 18.53 -2.25 10.26
CA ASP A 135 18.17 -0.92 9.79
C ASP A 135 16.66 -0.84 9.48
N TYR A 136 16.10 -1.90 8.91
CA TYR A 136 14.67 -2.04 8.67
C TYR A 136 13.87 -2.00 9.98
N ASP A 137 14.27 -2.81 10.96
CA ASP A 137 13.60 -2.87 12.25
C ASP A 137 13.58 -1.52 12.94
N TYR A 138 14.73 -0.85 13.00
CA TYR A 138 14.85 0.49 13.55
C TYR A 138 13.97 1.50 12.81
N PHE A 139 13.98 1.44 11.47
CA PHE A 139 13.24 2.36 10.61
C PHE A 139 11.73 2.25 10.82
N VAL A 140 11.16 1.05 10.65
CA VAL A 140 9.70 0.85 10.76
C VAL A 140 9.18 1.19 12.16
N GLY A 141 9.96 0.88 13.21
CA GLY A 141 9.62 1.26 14.58
C GLY A 141 9.55 2.77 14.79
N ARG A 142 10.46 3.54 14.19
CA ARG A 142 10.42 5.01 14.24
C ARG A 142 9.25 5.59 13.44
N VAL A 143 9.02 5.07 12.24
CA VAL A 143 7.93 5.55 11.36
C VAL A 143 6.56 5.28 11.99
N ALA A 144 6.36 4.11 12.58
CA ALA A 144 5.13 3.81 13.32
C ALA A 144 4.88 4.82 14.45
N LYS A 145 5.91 5.17 15.23
CA LYS A 145 5.82 6.18 16.30
C LYS A 145 5.50 7.58 15.76
N ILE A 146 6.03 7.94 14.57
CA ILE A 146 5.68 9.21 13.90
C ILE A 146 4.21 9.23 13.49
N ALA A 147 3.68 8.16 12.90
CA ALA A 147 2.25 8.08 12.58
C ALA A 147 1.37 8.20 13.83
N GLN A 148 1.72 7.49 14.91
CA GLN A 148 1.03 7.54 16.19
C GLN A 148 1.06 8.94 16.85
N LYS A 149 2.15 9.71 16.69
CA LYS A 149 2.25 11.10 17.14
C LYS A 149 1.13 11.98 16.60
N TYR A 150 0.64 11.68 15.41
CA TYR A 150 -0.48 12.38 14.77
C TYR A 150 -1.84 11.71 15.03
N GLY A 151 -1.91 10.80 15.99
CA GLY A 151 -3.16 10.11 16.36
C GLY A 151 -3.60 9.04 15.34
N LYS A 152 -2.69 8.60 14.45
CA LYS A 152 -2.98 7.57 13.46
C LYS A 152 -2.61 6.19 13.99
N THR A 153 -3.41 5.19 13.64
CA THR A 153 -3.06 3.78 13.77
C THR A 153 -2.31 3.36 12.51
N PRO A 154 -1.02 2.99 12.62
CA PRO A 154 -0.26 2.56 11.46
C PRO A 154 -0.77 1.22 10.93
N ILE A 155 -0.82 1.08 9.61
CA ILE A 155 -0.93 -0.19 8.90
C ILE A 155 0.40 -0.41 8.19
N GLY A 156 0.90 -1.62 8.12
CA GLY A 156 2.10 -1.92 7.35
C GLY A 156 2.02 -3.28 6.69
N TRP A 157 2.64 -3.40 5.51
CA TRP A 157 2.72 -4.63 4.76
C TRP A 157 3.63 -5.67 5.47
N ASP A 158 3.29 -6.96 5.37
CA ASP A 158 4.21 -8.05 5.65
C ASP A 158 5.54 -7.81 4.89
N PRO A 159 6.74 -7.81 5.55
CA PRO A 159 7.03 -8.44 6.86
C PRO A 159 7.16 -7.48 8.05
N ILE A 160 6.38 -6.40 8.14
CA ILE A 160 6.55 -5.40 9.22
C ILE A 160 6.41 -6.02 10.63
N ASP A 161 5.62 -7.08 10.76
CA ASP A 161 5.38 -7.82 12.00
C ASP A 161 6.63 -8.54 12.52
N THR A 162 7.60 -8.81 11.65
CA THR A 162 8.87 -9.47 12.07
C THR A 162 9.80 -8.54 12.84
N SER A 163 9.58 -7.23 12.80
CA SER A 163 10.38 -6.26 13.54
C SER A 163 10.06 -6.32 15.04
N PRO A 164 11.06 -6.43 15.94
CA PRO A 164 10.86 -6.36 17.40
C PRO A 164 10.37 -4.99 17.87
N GLU A 165 10.52 -3.94 17.06
CA GLU A 165 10.07 -2.58 17.36
C GLU A 165 8.56 -2.38 17.10
N ILE A 166 7.90 -3.36 16.48
CA ILE A 166 6.48 -3.34 16.13
C ILE A 166 5.69 -4.24 17.09
N ASP A 167 4.58 -3.71 17.59
CA ASP A 167 3.68 -4.40 18.51
C ASP A 167 2.22 -4.37 18.01
N SER A 168 1.28 -4.78 18.85
CA SER A 168 -0.16 -4.83 18.53
C SER A 168 -0.84 -3.47 18.32
N SER A 169 -0.13 -2.36 18.44
CA SER A 169 -0.63 -1.04 18.07
C SER A 169 -0.55 -0.75 16.56
N VAL A 170 0.13 -1.63 15.82
CA VAL A 170 0.24 -1.61 14.36
C VAL A 170 -0.63 -2.73 13.79
N ILE A 171 -1.28 -2.48 12.66
CA ILE A 171 -2.07 -3.47 11.91
C ILE A 171 -1.16 -4.07 10.85
N LEU A 172 -1.10 -5.40 10.77
CA LEU A 172 -0.43 -6.09 9.67
C LEU A 172 -1.34 -6.11 8.44
N GLN A 173 -0.85 -5.68 7.28
CA GLN A 173 -1.43 -6.00 5.98
C GLN A 173 -0.73 -7.21 5.40
N ASN A 174 -1.39 -8.36 5.48
CA ASN A 174 -0.82 -9.65 5.10
C ASN A 174 -1.10 -9.96 3.64
N TRP A 175 -0.08 -9.93 2.79
CA TRP A 175 -0.18 -10.23 1.36
C TRP A 175 0.50 -11.54 0.95
N LYS A 176 1.44 -12.01 1.77
CA LYS A 176 1.98 -13.37 1.72
C LYS A 176 1.24 -14.23 2.73
N ASP A 177 1.32 -15.54 2.60
CA ASP A 177 0.78 -16.47 3.59
C ASP A 177 1.80 -16.66 4.74
N SER A 178 2.11 -15.57 5.45
CA SER A 178 3.04 -15.56 6.59
C SER A 178 2.66 -14.46 7.56
N ASN A 179 2.21 -14.80 8.76
CA ASN A 179 1.79 -13.85 9.80
C ASN A 179 1.98 -14.39 11.22
N GLU A 180 2.86 -15.36 11.39
CA GLU A 180 3.07 -16.02 12.69
C GLU A 180 3.52 -15.04 13.77
N GLU A 181 4.37 -14.05 13.43
CA GLU A 181 4.81 -13.05 14.38
C GLU A 181 3.68 -12.08 14.76
N ALA A 182 2.85 -11.69 13.80
CA ALA A 182 1.66 -10.88 14.08
C ALA A 182 0.68 -11.60 15.03
N VAL A 183 0.47 -12.90 14.81
CA VAL A 183 -0.37 -13.72 15.69
C VAL A 183 0.23 -13.80 17.10
N LYS A 184 1.53 -14.06 17.25
CA LYS A 184 2.21 -14.06 18.55
C LYS A 184 2.10 -12.72 19.27
N LYS A 185 2.19 -11.62 18.54
CA LYS A 185 2.07 -10.25 19.05
C LYS A 185 0.62 -9.80 19.25
N ASN A 186 -0.37 -10.63 18.90
CA ASN A 186 -1.81 -10.30 18.95
C ASN A 186 -2.16 -9.04 18.13
N MET A 187 -1.50 -8.85 16.98
CA MET A 187 -1.78 -7.76 16.05
C MET A 187 -3.10 -8.00 15.32
N LYS A 188 -3.79 -6.92 14.93
CA LYS A 188 -4.88 -7.03 13.96
C LYS A 188 -4.30 -7.25 12.57
N ILE A 189 -5.01 -8.00 11.73
CA ILE A 189 -4.56 -8.43 10.42
C ILE A 189 -5.60 -8.02 9.36
N LEU A 190 -5.17 -7.24 8.40
CA LEU A 190 -5.86 -6.97 7.15
C LEU A 190 -5.39 -8.01 6.12
N VAL A 191 -6.30 -8.84 5.62
CA VAL A 191 -5.95 -9.99 4.78
C VAL A 191 -6.02 -9.59 3.30
N SER A 192 -4.86 -9.56 2.64
CA SER A 192 -4.69 -9.12 1.25
C SER A 192 -3.91 -10.15 0.41
N ILE A 193 -4.15 -11.45 0.63
CA ILE A 193 -3.34 -12.54 0.03
C ILE A 193 -3.25 -12.40 -1.47
N ALA A 194 -2.04 -12.23 -2.01
CA ALA A 194 -1.81 -11.88 -3.40
C ALA A 194 -2.40 -12.91 -4.39
N SER A 195 -2.30 -14.20 -4.08
CA SER A 195 -2.87 -15.30 -4.89
C SER A 195 -4.40 -15.43 -4.81
N LYS A 196 -5.07 -14.56 -4.04
CA LYS A 196 -6.53 -14.57 -3.83
C LYS A 196 -7.19 -13.23 -4.07
N ALA A 197 -6.54 -12.13 -3.67
CA ALA A 197 -7.16 -10.83 -3.55
C ALA A 197 -6.64 -9.78 -4.56
N TYR A 198 -5.47 -9.98 -5.18
CA TYR A 198 -4.90 -8.99 -6.07
C TYR A 198 -5.65 -8.91 -7.40
N LEU A 199 -6.26 -7.76 -7.65
CA LEU A 199 -7.08 -7.48 -8.82
C LEU A 199 -6.25 -7.27 -10.10
N ASP A 200 -4.95 -7.03 -9.98
CA ASP A 200 -4.01 -6.95 -11.10
C ASP A 200 -3.54 -8.34 -11.60
N MET A 201 -3.81 -9.41 -10.86
CA MET A 201 -3.54 -10.77 -11.35
C MET A 201 -4.52 -11.16 -12.45
N LYS A 202 -3.99 -11.75 -13.53
CA LYS A 202 -4.76 -12.24 -14.68
C LYS A 202 -5.82 -13.26 -14.26
N TYR A 203 -6.95 -13.26 -14.97
CA TYR A 203 -7.98 -14.31 -14.83
C TYR A 203 -7.48 -15.66 -15.34
N ASN A 204 -6.76 -15.64 -16.49
CA ASN A 204 -6.19 -16.80 -17.17
C ASN A 204 -5.05 -16.35 -18.11
N GLU A 205 -4.46 -17.27 -18.84
CA GLU A 205 -3.37 -17.01 -19.78
C GLU A 205 -3.75 -16.01 -20.90
N GLU A 206 -5.00 -16.02 -21.35
CA GLU A 206 -5.50 -15.19 -22.45
C GLU A 206 -5.84 -13.75 -22.01
N THR A 207 -5.84 -13.47 -20.71
CA THR A 207 -6.13 -12.13 -20.17
C THR A 207 -5.12 -11.11 -20.71
N PRO A 208 -5.57 -10.02 -21.39
CA PRO A 208 -4.66 -9.11 -22.10
C PRO A 208 -3.89 -8.17 -21.19
N TYR A 209 -4.37 -7.93 -19.97
CA TYR A 209 -3.80 -7.03 -18.98
C TYR A 209 -3.44 -7.79 -17.71
N GLY A 210 -2.72 -7.14 -16.80
CA GLY A 210 -2.36 -7.71 -15.50
C GLY A 210 -1.11 -8.59 -15.53
N LEU A 211 -0.75 -9.06 -14.37
CA LEU A 211 0.39 -9.90 -14.09
C LEU A 211 -0.05 -11.31 -13.68
N ASN A 212 0.89 -12.23 -13.48
CA ASN A 212 0.60 -13.60 -13.06
C ASN A 212 1.62 -14.18 -12.08
N TRP A 213 2.43 -13.31 -11.45
CA TRP A 213 3.46 -13.77 -10.53
C TRP A 213 2.89 -14.46 -9.28
N ALA A 214 1.68 -14.08 -8.82
CA ALA A 214 0.97 -14.76 -7.74
C ALA A 214 0.02 -15.86 -8.22
N GLY A 215 0.00 -16.14 -9.54
CA GLY A 215 -0.90 -17.09 -10.20
C GLY A 215 -2.07 -16.42 -10.92
N TYR A 216 -2.95 -17.23 -11.49
CA TYR A 216 -4.20 -16.75 -12.08
C TYR A 216 -5.30 -16.68 -11.04
N ILE A 217 -6.11 -15.63 -11.09
CA ILE A 217 -7.24 -15.43 -10.17
C ILE A 217 -8.54 -15.31 -10.99
N PRO A 218 -9.08 -16.42 -11.50
CA PRO A 218 -10.42 -16.42 -12.06
C PRO A 218 -11.48 -16.11 -11.00
N VAL A 219 -12.67 -15.76 -11.42
CA VAL A 219 -13.74 -15.25 -10.54
C VAL A 219 -14.07 -16.22 -9.40
N ASP A 220 -14.04 -17.52 -9.65
CA ASP A 220 -14.31 -18.53 -8.64
C ASP A 220 -13.19 -18.66 -7.59
N VAL A 221 -11.92 -18.48 -7.99
CA VAL A 221 -10.78 -18.42 -7.06
C VAL A 221 -10.86 -17.17 -6.20
N ALA A 222 -11.23 -16.02 -6.79
CA ALA A 222 -11.45 -14.77 -6.10
C ALA A 222 -12.59 -14.85 -5.05
N TYR A 223 -13.58 -15.69 -5.27
CA TYR A 223 -14.78 -15.79 -4.40
C TYR A 223 -14.70 -16.91 -3.34
N LYS A 224 -14.07 -18.05 -3.64
CA LYS A 224 -14.19 -19.28 -2.84
C LYS A 224 -13.21 -19.41 -1.67
N TRP A 225 -12.63 -18.34 -1.19
CA TRP A 225 -11.73 -18.35 -0.03
C TRP A 225 -12.35 -17.63 1.18
N ASP A 226 -11.69 -17.73 2.32
CA ASP A 226 -12.12 -17.02 3.53
C ASP A 226 -10.91 -16.43 4.24
N PRO A 227 -10.95 -15.20 4.75
CA PRO A 227 -9.83 -14.59 5.46
C PRO A 227 -9.41 -15.40 6.70
N THR A 228 -10.32 -16.19 7.27
CA THR A 228 -10.01 -17.06 8.42
C THR A 228 -9.23 -18.33 8.04
N ASP A 229 -9.07 -18.60 6.75
CA ASP A 229 -8.15 -19.63 6.26
C ASP A 229 -6.67 -19.18 6.37
N TYR A 230 -6.44 -17.86 6.54
CA TYR A 230 -5.11 -17.21 6.56
C TYR A 230 -4.76 -16.58 7.91
N ALA A 231 -5.71 -16.23 8.74
CA ALA A 231 -5.46 -15.61 10.04
C ALA A 231 -6.54 -16.01 11.07
N PRO A 232 -6.20 -16.05 12.38
CA PRO A 232 -7.18 -16.32 13.41
C PRO A 232 -8.34 -15.31 13.37
N LYS A 233 -9.58 -15.80 13.41
CA LYS A 233 -10.80 -15.00 13.27
C LYS A 233 -10.86 -13.76 14.16
N ASN A 234 -10.36 -13.86 15.39
CA ASN A 234 -10.34 -12.76 16.36
C ASN A 234 -9.32 -11.68 16.02
N LEU A 235 -8.36 -11.95 15.14
CA LEU A 235 -7.35 -11.01 14.68
C LEU A 235 -7.69 -10.40 13.31
N VAL A 236 -8.50 -11.06 12.48
CA VAL A 236 -8.93 -10.53 11.19
C VAL A 236 -9.68 -9.21 11.38
N LEU A 237 -9.15 -8.13 10.79
CA LEU A 237 -9.80 -6.83 10.72
C LEU A 237 -10.77 -6.77 9.53
N GLY A 238 -10.37 -7.34 8.42
CA GLY A 238 -11.10 -7.36 7.16
C GLY A 238 -10.23 -7.91 6.03
N ILE A 239 -10.67 -7.67 4.81
CA ILE A 239 -9.92 -7.99 3.59
C ILE A 239 -9.67 -6.73 2.78
N GLU A 240 -8.62 -6.76 1.95
CA GLU A 240 -8.35 -5.76 0.94
C GLU A 240 -8.03 -6.45 -0.39
N ALA A 241 -8.47 -5.84 -1.49
CA ALA A 241 -8.22 -6.32 -2.84
C ALA A 241 -7.42 -5.25 -3.61
N PRO A 242 -6.08 -5.29 -3.56
CA PRO A 242 -5.21 -4.35 -4.25
C PRO A 242 -5.35 -4.44 -5.77
N LEU A 243 -5.22 -3.30 -6.44
CA LEU A 243 -5.09 -3.20 -7.89
C LEU A 243 -3.82 -2.44 -8.22
N TRP A 244 -2.74 -3.15 -8.52
CA TRP A 244 -1.51 -2.56 -9.02
C TRP A 244 -1.64 -2.26 -10.51
N THR A 245 -1.02 -1.19 -10.99
CA THR A 245 -1.37 -0.62 -12.30
C THR A 245 -0.24 -0.61 -13.33
N GLU A 246 0.77 -1.46 -13.16
CA GLU A 246 1.93 -1.55 -14.08
C GLU A 246 1.51 -1.86 -15.53
N THR A 247 0.40 -2.55 -15.72
CA THR A 247 -0.13 -2.92 -17.03
C THR A 247 -1.48 -2.25 -17.36
N ILE A 248 -1.94 -1.33 -16.50
CA ILE A 248 -3.28 -0.73 -16.57
C ILE A 248 -3.11 0.78 -16.73
N SER A 249 -3.57 1.32 -17.85
CA SER A 249 -3.42 2.74 -18.20
C SER A 249 -4.74 3.44 -18.57
N THR A 250 -5.85 2.72 -18.61
CA THR A 250 -7.17 3.29 -18.93
C THR A 250 -8.24 2.80 -17.98
N GLN A 251 -9.34 3.56 -17.88
CA GLN A 251 -10.53 3.18 -17.11
C GLN A 251 -11.10 1.84 -17.54
N ASP A 252 -11.22 1.59 -18.86
CA ASP A 252 -11.77 0.33 -19.39
C ASP A 252 -10.91 -0.88 -18.98
N GLN A 253 -9.58 -0.73 -18.97
CA GLN A 253 -8.66 -1.77 -18.49
C GLN A 253 -8.82 -2.00 -16.99
N MET A 254 -8.98 -0.93 -16.23
CA MET A 254 -9.23 -1.01 -14.78
C MET A 254 -10.55 -1.74 -14.53
N ASP A 255 -11.64 -1.34 -15.18
CA ASP A 255 -12.95 -1.97 -15.01
C ASP A 255 -12.91 -3.45 -15.41
N TYR A 256 -12.20 -3.80 -16.48
CA TYR A 256 -11.99 -5.18 -16.91
C TYR A 256 -11.31 -6.03 -15.81
N MET A 257 -10.29 -5.48 -15.14
CA MET A 257 -9.56 -6.20 -14.11
C MET A 257 -10.33 -6.25 -12.78
N ILE A 258 -11.13 -5.25 -12.47
CA ILE A 258 -11.88 -5.17 -11.22
C ILE A 258 -13.12 -6.07 -11.26
N TYR A 259 -13.89 -6.00 -12.36
CA TYR A 259 -15.18 -6.68 -12.45
C TYR A 259 -15.07 -8.00 -13.22
N PRO A 260 -15.77 -9.07 -12.73
CA PRO A 260 -16.72 -9.09 -11.63
C PRO A 260 -16.12 -9.45 -10.25
N ARG A 261 -14.79 -9.47 -10.05
CA ARG A 261 -14.17 -9.96 -8.80
C ARG A 261 -14.45 -9.08 -7.59
N LEU A 262 -14.45 -7.73 -7.75
CA LEU A 262 -14.61 -6.81 -6.62
C LEU A 262 -15.91 -6.98 -5.80
N PRO A 263 -17.10 -7.17 -6.42
CA PRO A 263 -18.31 -7.49 -5.64
C PRO A 263 -18.17 -8.75 -4.80
N GLY A 264 -17.47 -9.77 -5.30
CA GLY A 264 -17.19 -11.00 -4.54
C GLY A 264 -16.33 -10.76 -3.32
N TYR A 265 -15.32 -9.92 -3.42
CA TYR A 265 -14.52 -9.52 -2.26
C TYR A 265 -15.36 -8.73 -1.24
N ALA A 266 -16.24 -7.85 -1.72
CA ALA A 266 -17.16 -7.16 -0.82
C ALA A 266 -18.05 -8.16 -0.07
N GLU A 267 -18.58 -9.17 -0.74
CA GLU A 267 -19.37 -10.22 -0.09
C GLU A 267 -18.52 -11.03 0.92
N ILE A 268 -17.28 -11.38 0.58
CA ILE A 268 -16.36 -12.07 1.52
C ILE A 268 -16.17 -11.23 2.79
N GLY A 269 -16.01 -9.93 2.65
CA GLY A 269 -15.80 -9.03 3.80
C GLY A 269 -17.04 -8.84 4.69
N TRP A 270 -18.24 -8.96 4.14
CA TRP A 270 -19.51 -8.68 4.85
C TRP A 270 -20.33 -9.91 5.21
N THR A 271 -20.14 -11.03 4.50
CA THR A 271 -21.00 -12.21 4.61
C THR A 271 -20.20 -13.40 5.15
N ALA A 272 -20.69 -13.99 6.24
CA ALA A 272 -20.08 -15.20 6.79
C ALA A 272 -20.01 -16.32 5.73
N LYS A 273 -18.93 -17.10 5.69
CA LYS A 273 -18.66 -18.18 4.72
C LYS A 273 -19.86 -19.13 4.51
N ALA A 274 -20.56 -19.47 5.59
CA ALA A 274 -21.72 -20.37 5.55
C ALA A 274 -22.95 -19.80 4.81
N ASN A 275 -23.00 -18.49 4.61
CA ASN A 275 -24.10 -17.77 3.95
C ASN A 275 -23.75 -17.31 2.53
N ARG A 276 -22.53 -17.57 2.05
CA ARG A 276 -22.09 -17.25 0.68
C ARG A 276 -22.45 -18.39 -0.26
N ASN A 277 -22.95 -18.06 -1.45
CA ASN A 277 -23.40 -19.05 -2.43
C ASN A 277 -22.81 -18.73 -3.81
N TRP A 278 -21.87 -19.55 -4.25
CA TRP A 278 -21.24 -19.39 -5.57
C TRP A 278 -22.25 -19.49 -6.73
N ASP A 279 -23.26 -20.35 -6.62
CA ASP A 279 -24.24 -20.54 -7.72
C ASP A 279 -25.20 -19.37 -7.88
N GLU A 280 -25.37 -18.57 -6.81
CA GLU A 280 -26.11 -17.29 -6.87
C GLU A 280 -25.22 -16.12 -7.31
N TYR A 281 -23.92 -16.21 -7.05
CA TYR A 281 -22.95 -15.15 -7.38
C TYR A 281 -22.57 -15.13 -8.85
N LYS A 282 -22.37 -16.29 -9.51
CA LYS A 282 -21.85 -16.45 -10.89
C LYS A 282 -22.79 -15.97 -11.99
#